data_a30cffb64fc4ad249a978234f5d45164
#
_entry.id   a30cffb64fc4ad249a978234f5d45164
#
_cell.length_a   1.000
_cell.length_b   1.000
_cell.length_c   1.000
_cell.angle_alpha   90.00
_cell.angle_beta   90.00
_cell.angle_gamma   90.00
#
_symmetry.space_group_name_H-M   'P 1'
#
loop_
_entity.id
_entity.type
_entity.pdbx_description
1 polymer ?
#
loop_
_entity_poly.entity_id
_entity_poly.type
_entity_poly.pdbx_seq_one_letter_code
_entity_poly.pdbx_strand_id
1 'polypeptide(L)'
;MTDEQPAPEEAQALPVPLEAIPAPSAEVLRKNPWRNPAQWEVWADREIQGLSRSFNHLLPFDMTLSRPATKDGKHPAMAIDIRVVFDCHVVTEAFDPQIHPSPVPAEETWYDASNAMRVYHADRYQRSQGLPQLLKDMTTGKNPRCFETTRNNLMVLERQGNAQSIEYYHVFFDLYRSPRVQGSGARLILYVQSAYLKDVPMRSRRTDSTLFAAVCAKKMGL
;
A
#
# COMPACT_ATOMS: atom_id res chain seq x y z
N MET A 1 51.67 19.92 31.75
CA MET A 1 51.73 18.84 30.74
C MET A 1 50.73 17.83 31.19
N THR A 2 49.53 17.90 30.65
CA THR A 2 48.43 16.98 30.89
C THR A 2 48.35 16.05 29.68
N ASP A 3 48.66 14.77 29.90
CA ASP A 3 48.51 13.71 28.93
C ASP A 3 47.02 13.45 28.67
N GLU A 4 46.54 13.83 27.47
CA GLU A 4 45.21 13.57 27.00
C GLU A 4 45.24 12.23 26.25
N GLN A 5 44.67 11.21 26.91
CA GLN A 5 44.57 9.87 26.36
C GLN A 5 43.42 9.85 25.30
N PRO A 6 43.64 9.38 24.07
CA PRO A 6 42.56 9.32 23.06
C PRO A 6 41.52 8.28 23.47
N ALA A 7 40.24 8.66 23.27
CA ALA A 7 39.09 7.79 23.46
C ALA A 7 39.13 6.55 22.55
N PRO A 8 38.62 5.39 23.00
CA PRO A 8 38.60 4.19 22.16
C PRO A 8 37.62 4.36 21.00
N GLU A 9 38.14 4.04 19.82
CA GLU A 9 37.42 4.02 18.54
C GLU A 9 36.27 2.99 18.60
N GLU A 10 35.03 3.45 18.55
CA GLU A 10 33.85 2.59 18.47
C GLU A 10 33.92 1.71 17.23
N ALA A 11 34.12 0.40 17.40
CA ALA A 11 34.08 -0.58 16.34
C ALA A 11 32.69 -0.59 15.72
N GLN A 12 32.58 -0.06 14.50
CA GLN A 12 31.37 -0.14 13.68
C GLN A 12 31.07 -1.62 13.41
N ALA A 13 29.97 -2.10 13.99
CA ALA A 13 29.43 -3.43 13.72
C ALA A 13 29.08 -3.54 12.22
N LEU A 14 29.74 -4.44 11.53
CA LEU A 14 29.43 -4.78 10.14
C LEU A 14 27.96 -5.21 10.02
N PRO A 15 27.22 -4.78 8.99
CA PRO A 15 25.84 -5.23 8.81
C PRO A 15 25.80 -6.74 8.63
N VAL A 16 25.01 -7.40 9.46
CA VAL A 16 24.73 -8.85 9.35
C VAL A 16 24.15 -9.12 7.98
N PRO A 17 24.69 -10.07 7.19
CA PRO A 17 24.13 -10.43 5.89
C PRO A 17 22.65 -10.80 6.06
N LEU A 18 21.76 -10.17 5.30
CA LEU A 18 20.37 -10.63 5.19
C LEU A 18 20.42 -12.04 4.59
N GLU A 19 20.17 -13.06 5.41
CA GLU A 19 19.94 -14.40 4.90
C GLU A 19 18.81 -14.33 3.87
N ALA A 20 19.09 -14.82 2.67
CA ALA A 20 18.15 -14.83 1.57
C ALA A 20 16.90 -15.65 1.98
N ILE A 21 15.81 -14.97 2.28
CA ILE A 21 14.52 -15.61 2.56
C ILE A 21 14.13 -16.36 1.28
N PRO A 22 13.91 -17.68 1.32
CA PRO A 22 13.56 -18.44 0.13
C PRO A 22 12.28 -17.85 -0.50
N ALA A 23 12.28 -17.73 -1.83
CA ALA A 23 11.14 -17.21 -2.57
C ALA A 23 9.87 -18.03 -2.22
N PRO A 24 8.76 -17.38 -1.88
CA PRO A 24 7.54 -18.07 -1.53
C PRO A 24 7.00 -18.84 -2.73
N SER A 25 6.37 -20.01 -2.48
CA SER A 25 5.76 -20.82 -3.54
C SER A 25 4.60 -20.07 -4.24
N ALA A 26 4.31 -20.40 -5.49
CA ALA A 26 3.23 -19.78 -6.26
C ALA A 26 1.86 -19.85 -5.55
N GLU A 27 1.59 -20.90 -4.78
CA GLU A 27 0.37 -21.03 -4.00
C GLU A 27 0.32 -20.04 -2.82
N VAL A 28 1.46 -19.83 -2.15
CA VAL A 28 1.60 -18.82 -1.07
C VAL A 28 1.43 -17.42 -1.63
N LEU A 29 1.93 -17.15 -2.83
CA LEU A 29 1.80 -15.86 -3.50
C LEU A 29 0.35 -15.57 -3.89
N ARG A 30 -0.41 -16.55 -4.37
CA ARG A 30 -1.83 -16.38 -4.68
C ARG A 30 -2.68 -16.06 -3.44
N LYS A 31 -2.35 -16.66 -2.30
CA LYS A 31 -3.06 -16.41 -1.02
C LYS A 31 -2.59 -15.14 -0.31
N ASN A 32 -1.36 -14.71 -0.56
CA ASN A 32 -0.74 -13.57 0.10
C ASN A 32 0.09 -12.77 -0.92
N PRO A 33 -0.54 -12.08 -1.87
CA PRO A 33 0.16 -11.37 -2.95
C PRO A 33 1.17 -10.33 -2.42
N TRP A 34 0.91 -9.75 -1.24
CA TRP A 34 1.82 -8.83 -0.55
C TRP A 34 3.15 -9.46 -0.11
N ARG A 35 3.30 -10.79 -0.18
CA ARG A 35 4.56 -11.51 0.11
C ARG A 35 5.43 -11.72 -1.13
N ASN A 36 4.97 -11.29 -2.30
CA ASN A 36 5.76 -11.44 -3.51
C ASN A 36 6.89 -10.38 -3.57
N PRO A 37 8.17 -10.75 -3.32
CA PRO A 37 9.29 -9.81 -3.41
C PRO A 37 9.41 -9.19 -4.81
N ALA A 38 9.10 -9.93 -5.87
CA ALA A 38 9.14 -9.45 -7.24
C ALA A 38 8.20 -8.25 -7.47
N GLN A 39 7.12 -8.11 -6.71
CA GLN A 39 6.25 -6.94 -6.78
C GLN A 39 6.85 -5.70 -6.10
N TRP A 40 7.84 -5.87 -5.23
CA TRP A 40 8.52 -4.76 -4.55
C TRP A 40 9.76 -4.30 -5.31
N GLU A 41 10.42 -5.21 -6.00
CA GLU A 41 11.55 -4.91 -6.89
C GLU A 41 11.11 -4.14 -8.14
N VAL A 42 9.81 -4.21 -8.49
CA VAL A 42 9.26 -3.47 -9.63
C VAL A 42 9.16 -1.95 -9.41
N TRP A 43 9.39 -1.47 -8.18
CA TRP A 43 9.38 -0.05 -7.86
C TRP A 43 10.73 0.65 -8.07
N ALA A 44 11.67 0.03 -8.78
CA ALA A 44 12.87 0.70 -9.25
C ALA A 44 12.53 1.79 -10.28
N ASP A 45 13.40 2.79 -10.40
CA ASP A 45 13.29 3.80 -11.44
C ASP A 45 13.35 3.14 -12.83
N ARG A 46 12.48 3.58 -13.72
CA ARG A 46 12.37 3.10 -15.09
C ARG A 46 12.36 4.25 -16.07
N GLU A 47 12.90 3.99 -17.25
CA GLU A 47 12.68 4.86 -18.39
C GLU A 47 11.42 4.42 -19.11
N ILE A 48 10.41 5.28 -19.14
CA ILE A 48 9.11 5.00 -19.75
C ILE A 48 8.80 6.12 -20.73
N GLN A 49 8.51 5.77 -21.98
CA GLN A 49 8.23 6.74 -23.05
C GLN A 49 9.36 7.78 -23.22
N GLY A 50 10.61 7.34 -23.10
CA GLY A 50 11.79 8.20 -23.20
C GLY A 50 12.01 9.14 -22.02
N LEU A 51 11.29 8.97 -20.92
CA LEU A 51 11.41 9.78 -19.71
C LEU A 51 11.67 8.88 -18.50
N SER A 52 12.68 9.27 -17.69
CA SER A 52 12.91 8.62 -16.40
C SER A 52 11.70 8.79 -15.48
N ARG A 53 11.25 7.70 -14.86
CA ARG A 53 10.12 7.66 -13.94
C ARG A 53 10.55 7.04 -12.62
N SER A 54 10.37 7.77 -11.54
CA SER A 54 10.61 7.26 -10.19
C SER A 54 9.31 6.70 -9.61
N PHE A 55 9.38 5.48 -9.07
CA PHE A 55 8.29 4.84 -8.35
C PHE A 55 8.54 4.79 -6.84
N ASN A 56 9.48 5.59 -6.32
CA ASN A 56 9.87 5.61 -4.91
C ASN A 56 8.70 5.92 -3.96
N HIS A 57 7.69 6.66 -4.43
CA HIS A 57 6.46 6.92 -3.66
C HIS A 57 5.63 5.66 -3.38
N LEU A 58 5.85 4.56 -4.12
CA LEU A 58 5.18 3.27 -3.92
C LEU A 58 6.01 2.25 -3.15
N LEU A 59 7.21 2.63 -2.68
CA LEU A 59 7.97 1.79 -1.78
C LEU A 59 7.17 1.52 -0.50
N PRO A 60 7.23 0.31 0.06
CA PRO A 60 6.55 -0.03 1.30
C PRO A 60 6.92 0.92 2.45
N PHE A 61 5.92 1.38 3.20
CA PHE A 61 6.14 2.24 4.36
C PHE A 61 5.29 1.82 5.55
N ASP A 62 5.70 2.28 6.75
CA ASP A 62 4.98 2.01 7.98
C ASP A 62 4.20 3.25 8.43
N MET A 63 3.02 3.06 9.00
CA MET A 63 2.22 4.09 9.64
C MET A 63 1.55 3.52 10.88
N THR A 64 1.17 4.37 11.84
CA THR A 64 0.49 3.95 13.08
C THR A 64 -0.88 4.61 13.14
N LEU A 65 -1.92 3.79 13.29
CA LEU A 65 -3.27 4.23 13.60
C LEU A 65 -3.40 4.35 15.11
N SER A 66 -3.54 5.57 15.62
CA SER A 66 -3.74 5.83 17.03
C SER A 66 -5.13 6.36 17.32
N ARG A 67 -5.78 5.87 18.35
CA ARG A 67 -7.05 6.39 18.86
C ARG A 67 -7.00 6.48 20.38
N PRO A 68 -7.32 7.63 20.96
CA PRO A 68 -7.46 7.76 22.41
C PRO A 68 -8.61 6.91 22.95
N ALA A 69 -8.59 6.60 24.23
CA ALA A 69 -9.73 5.99 24.90
C ALA A 69 -10.96 6.90 24.79
N THR A 70 -12.14 6.29 24.64
CA THR A 70 -13.39 7.06 24.66
C THR A 70 -13.70 7.54 26.08
N LYS A 71 -14.34 8.72 26.19
CA LYS A 71 -14.69 9.33 27.48
C LYS A 71 -15.61 8.45 28.34
N ASP A 72 -16.41 7.60 27.71
CA ASP A 72 -17.32 6.66 28.37
C ASP A 72 -16.64 5.33 28.78
N GLY A 73 -15.34 5.21 28.51
CA GLY A 73 -14.56 4.02 28.85
C GLY A 73 -14.87 2.76 28.03
N LYS A 74 -15.83 2.83 27.08
CA LYS A 74 -16.23 1.65 26.29
C LYS A 74 -15.17 1.16 25.32
N HIS A 75 -14.31 2.07 24.87
CA HIS A 75 -13.22 1.73 23.95
C HIS A 75 -11.89 2.22 24.54
N PRO A 76 -10.95 1.33 24.85
CA PRO A 76 -9.64 1.70 25.35
C PRO A 76 -8.83 2.45 24.27
N ALA A 77 -7.76 3.11 24.70
CA ALA A 77 -6.77 3.65 23.79
C ALA A 77 -6.20 2.52 22.90
N MET A 78 -5.97 2.83 21.65
CA MET A 78 -5.52 1.86 20.67
C MET A 78 -4.38 2.45 19.84
N ALA A 79 -3.34 1.66 19.61
CA ALA A 79 -2.29 1.92 18.63
C ALA A 79 -2.08 0.64 17.81
N ILE A 80 -2.20 0.76 16.49
CA ILE A 80 -2.05 -0.35 15.54
C ILE A 80 -1.01 0.05 14.50
N ASP A 81 0.06 -0.70 14.41
CA ASP A 81 1.06 -0.53 13.38
C ASP A 81 0.59 -1.18 12.08
N ILE A 82 0.73 -0.44 10.99
CA ILE A 82 0.25 -0.83 9.67
C ILE A 82 1.40 -0.67 8.69
N ARG A 83 1.77 -1.78 8.03
CA ARG A 83 2.67 -1.76 6.87
C ARG A 83 1.85 -1.60 5.60
N VAL A 84 2.14 -0.58 4.82
CA VAL A 84 1.51 -0.36 3.51
C VAL A 84 2.36 -0.98 2.42
N VAL A 85 1.71 -1.69 1.51
CA VAL A 85 2.31 -2.33 0.33
C VAL A 85 1.41 -2.11 -0.87
N PHE A 86 1.99 -1.85 -2.03
CA PHE A 86 1.26 -1.55 -3.26
C PHE A 86 1.40 -2.66 -4.30
N ASP A 87 0.31 -2.94 -5.01
CA ASP A 87 0.31 -3.78 -6.20
C ASP A 87 0.61 -2.93 -7.46
N CYS A 88 1.11 -3.56 -8.51
CA CYS A 88 1.38 -2.89 -9.79
C CYS A 88 0.10 -2.28 -10.42
N HIS A 89 -1.09 -2.75 -10.06
CA HIS A 89 -2.37 -2.21 -10.54
C HIS A 89 -2.58 -0.73 -10.20
N VAL A 90 -1.81 -0.15 -9.28
CA VAL A 90 -1.91 1.29 -8.94
C VAL A 90 -1.35 2.19 -10.05
N VAL A 91 -0.48 1.67 -10.92
CA VAL A 91 0.16 2.40 -12.03
C VAL A 91 0.00 1.72 -13.39
N THR A 92 -0.68 0.57 -13.44
CA THR A 92 -0.84 -0.20 -14.68
C THR A 92 -2.30 -0.51 -14.97
N GLU A 93 -2.60 -0.83 -16.22
CA GLU A 93 -3.87 -1.42 -16.63
C GLU A 93 -3.67 -2.81 -17.25
N ALA A 94 -4.75 -3.56 -17.47
CA ALA A 94 -4.68 -4.85 -18.14
C ALA A 94 -4.23 -4.66 -19.57
N PHE A 95 -3.35 -5.55 -20.06
CA PHE A 95 -2.98 -5.55 -21.48
C PHE A 95 -4.19 -5.87 -22.34
N ASP A 96 -4.40 -5.04 -23.34
CA ASP A 96 -5.42 -5.24 -24.37
C ASP A 96 -4.75 -5.07 -25.76
N PRO A 97 -4.68 -6.12 -26.58
CA PRO A 97 -4.02 -6.04 -27.91
C PRO A 97 -4.70 -5.11 -28.90
N GLN A 98 -5.92 -4.64 -28.62
CA GLN A 98 -6.63 -3.69 -29.48
C GLN A 98 -6.19 -2.25 -29.26
N ILE A 99 -5.69 -1.92 -28.07
CA ILE A 99 -5.32 -0.54 -27.67
C ILE A 99 -3.85 -0.36 -27.36
N HIS A 100 -3.14 -1.43 -27.02
CA HIS A 100 -1.72 -1.35 -26.68
C HIS A 100 -0.83 -1.77 -27.86
N PRO A 101 0.37 -1.18 -28.00
CA PRO A 101 1.32 -1.59 -29.02
C PRO A 101 1.72 -3.06 -28.84
N SER A 102 2.12 -3.69 -29.93
CA SER A 102 2.66 -5.04 -29.91
C SER A 102 3.98 -5.07 -30.71
N PRO A 103 5.12 -5.41 -30.09
CA PRO A 103 5.29 -5.74 -28.66
C PRO A 103 5.21 -4.51 -27.75
N VAL A 104 4.76 -4.71 -26.51
CA VAL A 104 4.86 -3.71 -25.45
C VAL A 104 6.31 -3.60 -25.02
N PRO A 105 6.89 -2.40 -24.83
CA PRO A 105 8.23 -2.23 -24.28
C PRO A 105 8.38 -2.93 -22.92
N ALA A 106 9.53 -3.55 -22.68
CA ALA A 106 9.76 -4.32 -21.44
C ALA A 106 9.67 -3.45 -20.18
N GLU A 107 10.13 -2.19 -20.27
CA GLU A 107 10.08 -1.19 -19.22
C GLU A 107 8.66 -0.75 -18.87
N GLU A 108 7.71 -0.89 -19.79
CA GLU A 108 6.28 -0.58 -19.59
C GLU A 108 5.44 -1.82 -19.22
N THR A 109 6.10 -2.97 -19.08
CA THR A 109 5.42 -4.24 -18.81
C THR A 109 5.58 -4.65 -17.35
N TRP A 110 4.48 -5.09 -16.74
CA TRP A 110 4.43 -5.77 -15.44
C TRP A 110 3.64 -7.07 -15.55
N TYR A 111 3.79 -7.91 -14.55
CA TYR A 111 2.96 -9.09 -14.37
C TYR A 111 2.36 -9.06 -12.96
N ASP A 112 1.05 -9.24 -12.86
CA ASP A 112 0.38 -9.30 -11.57
C ASP A 112 0.56 -10.66 -10.87
N ALA A 113 -0.04 -10.81 -9.69
CA ALA A 113 0.04 -12.05 -8.90
C ALA A 113 -0.55 -13.29 -9.61
N SER A 114 -1.40 -13.10 -10.62
CA SER A 114 -1.94 -14.17 -11.47
C SER A 114 -1.10 -14.44 -12.72
N ASN A 115 0.03 -13.74 -12.87
CA ASN A 115 0.89 -13.74 -14.04
C ASN A 115 0.19 -13.17 -15.30
N ALA A 116 -0.81 -12.32 -15.11
CA ALA A 116 -1.42 -11.59 -16.21
C ALA A 116 -0.60 -10.36 -16.55
N MET A 117 -0.39 -10.15 -17.87
CA MET A 117 0.37 -9.01 -18.38
C MET A 117 -0.39 -7.71 -18.14
N ARG A 118 0.35 -6.72 -17.70
CA ARG A 118 -0.14 -5.37 -17.44
C ARG A 118 0.79 -4.34 -18.07
N VAL A 119 0.22 -3.20 -18.44
CA VAL A 119 0.94 -2.13 -19.14
C VAL A 119 0.88 -0.84 -18.32
N TYR A 120 1.96 -0.06 -18.35
CA TYR A 120 2.02 1.27 -17.74
C TYR A 120 0.86 2.15 -18.20
N HIS A 121 0.29 2.88 -17.23
CA HIS A 121 -0.80 3.83 -17.48
C HIS A 121 -0.46 5.19 -16.86
N ALA A 122 -0.21 6.17 -17.70
CA ALA A 122 0.29 7.49 -17.29
C ALA A 122 -0.60 8.20 -16.26
N ASP A 123 -1.92 8.20 -16.45
CA ASP A 123 -2.86 8.86 -15.52
C ASP A 123 -2.88 8.18 -14.14
N ARG A 124 -2.82 6.83 -14.11
CA ARG A 124 -2.72 6.11 -12.85
C ARG A 124 -1.42 6.44 -12.12
N TYR A 125 -0.30 6.46 -12.84
CA TYR A 125 0.98 6.87 -12.28
C TYR A 125 0.92 8.28 -11.70
N GLN A 126 0.40 9.25 -12.44
CA GLN A 126 0.30 10.62 -11.97
C GLN A 126 -0.50 10.73 -10.67
N ARG A 127 -1.63 10.05 -10.60
CA ARG A 127 -2.51 10.07 -9.43
C ARG A 127 -1.95 9.30 -8.25
N SER A 128 -1.18 8.26 -8.51
CA SER A 128 -0.54 7.47 -7.44
C SER A 128 0.46 8.27 -6.61
N GLN A 129 0.96 9.41 -7.12
CA GLN A 129 1.88 10.29 -6.39
C GLN A 129 1.28 10.79 -5.07
N GLY A 130 -0.04 11.05 -5.03
CA GLY A 130 -0.75 11.46 -3.80
C GLY A 130 -1.16 10.32 -2.88
N LEU A 131 -1.08 9.07 -3.35
CA LEU A 131 -1.64 7.92 -2.64
C LEU A 131 -1.00 7.65 -1.26
N PRO A 132 0.33 7.75 -1.08
CA PRO A 132 0.93 7.58 0.25
C PRO A 132 0.43 8.60 1.27
N GLN A 133 0.24 9.86 0.87
CA GLN A 133 -0.26 10.89 1.77
C GLN A 133 -1.74 10.63 2.12
N LEU A 134 -2.56 10.27 1.15
CA LEU A 134 -3.96 9.89 1.37
C LEU A 134 -4.06 8.77 2.41
N LEU A 135 -3.24 7.73 2.31
CA LEU A 135 -3.26 6.61 3.25
C LEU A 135 -2.79 7.03 4.66
N LYS A 136 -1.77 7.87 4.77
CA LYS A 136 -1.34 8.44 6.05
C LYS A 136 -2.44 9.27 6.70
N ASP A 137 -3.15 10.07 5.92
CA ASP A 137 -4.29 10.88 6.39
C ASP A 137 -5.42 10.02 6.97
N MET A 138 -5.58 8.78 6.50
CA MET A 138 -6.55 7.83 7.07
C MET A 138 -6.27 7.49 8.53
N THR A 139 -5.02 7.61 8.97
CA THR A 139 -4.60 7.31 10.36
C THR A 139 -4.54 8.55 11.26
N THR A 140 -4.47 9.76 10.69
CA THR A 140 -4.18 11.01 11.42
C THR A 140 -5.38 11.93 11.68
N GLY A 141 -6.61 11.44 11.58
CA GLY A 141 -7.77 12.22 11.98
C GLY A 141 -8.98 12.14 11.04
N LYS A 142 -8.79 11.88 9.77
CA LYS A 142 -9.93 11.79 8.82
C LYS A 142 -10.76 10.53 9.05
N ASN A 143 -10.17 9.44 9.55
CA ASN A 143 -10.82 8.15 9.83
C ASN A 143 -11.95 7.84 8.83
N PRO A 144 -11.63 7.66 7.54
CA PRO A 144 -12.61 7.60 6.49
C PRO A 144 -13.51 6.37 6.63
N ARG A 145 -14.65 6.40 5.96
CA ARG A 145 -15.50 5.22 5.82
C ARG A 145 -14.94 4.29 4.75
N CYS A 146 -14.83 3.03 5.08
CA CYS A 146 -14.50 1.94 4.17
C CYS A 146 -15.77 1.23 3.74
N PHE A 147 -15.81 0.83 2.48
CA PHE A 147 -16.92 0.09 1.88
C PHE A 147 -16.41 -1.29 1.53
N GLU A 148 -17.15 -2.31 1.93
CA GLU A 148 -16.88 -3.67 1.49
C GLU A 148 -17.38 -3.83 0.05
N THR A 149 -16.56 -4.40 -0.82
CA THR A 149 -16.89 -4.60 -2.23
C THR A 149 -17.37 -6.03 -2.47
N THR A 150 -17.97 -6.28 -3.63
CA THR A 150 -18.39 -7.63 -4.04
C THR A 150 -17.23 -8.61 -4.21
N ARG A 151 -15.99 -8.11 -4.25
CA ARG A 151 -14.76 -8.93 -4.31
C ARG A 151 -14.14 -9.18 -2.94
N ASN A 152 -14.87 -8.87 -1.86
CA ASN A 152 -14.45 -9.02 -0.46
C ASN A 152 -13.20 -8.19 -0.08
N ASN A 153 -12.87 -7.16 -0.86
CA ASN A 153 -11.88 -6.16 -0.48
C ASN A 153 -12.56 -4.89 0.03
N LEU A 154 -11.77 -4.00 0.61
CA LEU A 154 -12.21 -2.73 1.15
C LEU A 154 -11.91 -1.62 0.15
N MET A 155 -12.72 -0.58 0.17
CA MET A 155 -12.54 0.59 -0.66
C MET A 155 -12.72 1.87 0.17
N VAL A 156 -11.86 2.84 -0.09
CA VAL A 156 -12.01 4.22 0.37
C VAL A 156 -12.24 5.11 -0.85
N LEU A 157 -13.07 6.13 -0.66
CA LEU A 157 -13.35 7.13 -1.67
C LEU A 157 -12.76 8.46 -1.25
N GLU A 158 -12.02 9.07 -2.15
CA GLU A 158 -11.67 10.48 -2.06
C GLU A 158 -12.39 11.24 -3.17
N ARG A 159 -13.05 12.34 -2.79
CA ARG A 159 -13.65 13.26 -3.73
C ARG A 159 -12.58 14.23 -4.20
N GLN A 160 -12.31 14.25 -5.50
CA GLN A 160 -11.40 15.19 -6.16
C GLN A 160 -12.18 16.11 -7.10
N GLY A 161 -11.60 17.25 -7.47
CA GLY A 161 -12.18 18.18 -8.42
C GLY A 161 -12.82 19.40 -7.77
N ASN A 162 -13.43 20.24 -8.60
CA ASN A 162 -14.09 21.49 -8.23
C ASN A 162 -15.61 21.34 -8.31
N ALA A 163 -16.34 22.46 -8.12
CA ALA A 163 -17.80 22.47 -8.15
C ALA A 163 -18.43 22.05 -9.49
N GLN A 164 -17.66 22.08 -10.58
CA GLN A 164 -18.12 21.79 -11.95
C GLN A 164 -17.76 20.39 -12.42
N SER A 165 -16.70 19.78 -11.82
CA SER A 165 -16.26 18.43 -12.16
C SER A 165 -15.88 17.69 -10.88
N ILE A 166 -16.70 16.71 -10.49
CA ILE A 166 -16.47 15.88 -9.33
C ILE A 166 -15.96 14.53 -9.83
N GLU A 167 -14.76 14.19 -9.45
CA GLU A 167 -14.16 12.89 -9.68
C GLU A 167 -14.04 12.14 -8.36
N TYR A 168 -14.09 10.82 -8.42
CA TYR A 168 -13.94 9.96 -7.25
C TYR A 168 -12.72 9.09 -7.42
N TYR A 169 -11.71 9.29 -6.58
CA TYR A 169 -10.55 8.43 -6.53
C TYR A 169 -10.85 7.23 -5.64
N HIS A 170 -10.94 6.07 -6.25
CA HIS A 170 -11.24 4.81 -5.58
C HIS A 170 -9.94 4.09 -5.25
N VAL A 171 -9.73 3.80 -3.99
CA VAL A 171 -8.57 3.04 -3.51
C VAL A 171 -9.06 1.71 -2.95
N PHE A 172 -8.70 0.63 -3.62
CA PHE A 172 -9.08 -0.74 -3.23
C PHE A 172 -7.92 -1.39 -2.48
N PHE A 173 -8.20 -1.97 -1.32
CA PHE A 173 -7.18 -2.58 -0.49
C PHE A 173 -7.73 -3.74 0.33
N ASP A 174 -6.83 -4.62 0.76
CA ASP A 174 -7.07 -5.64 1.77
C ASP A 174 -6.28 -5.36 3.03
N LEU A 175 -6.77 -5.89 4.15
CA LEU A 175 -6.08 -5.86 5.42
C LEU A 175 -5.77 -7.29 5.88
N TYR A 176 -4.50 -7.55 6.12
CA TYR A 176 -4.02 -8.84 6.64
C TYR A 176 -3.37 -8.64 8.00
N ARG A 177 -3.61 -9.56 8.92
CA ARG A 177 -2.86 -9.61 10.17
C ARG A 177 -1.53 -10.31 9.90
N SER A 178 -0.41 -9.59 10.11
CA SER A 178 0.92 -10.21 10.05
C SER A 178 1.09 -11.15 11.22
N PRO A 179 1.72 -12.33 11.05
CA PRO A 179 2.18 -13.14 12.16
C PRO A 179 3.07 -12.30 13.09
N ARG A 180 3.04 -12.62 14.38
CA ARG A 180 4.01 -12.04 15.32
C ARG A 180 5.41 -12.52 14.92
N VAL A 181 6.30 -11.58 14.64
CA VAL A 181 7.72 -11.87 14.53
C VAL A 181 8.31 -11.73 15.95
N GLN A 182 9.24 -12.61 16.28
CA GLN A 182 9.88 -12.59 17.62
C GLN A 182 10.43 -11.19 17.93
N GLY A 183 9.99 -10.58 19.01
CA GLY A 183 10.38 -9.21 19.44
C GLY A 183 9.54 -8.07 18.87
N SER A 184 8.59 -8.30 17.95
CA SER A 184 7.65 -7.28 17.47
C SER A 184 6.19 -7.65 17.74
N GLY A 185 5.34 -6.64 18.02
CA GLY A 185 3.90 -6.80 18.13
C GLY A 185 3.26 -7.29 16.83
N ALA A 186 2.05 -7.82 16.88
CA ALA A 186 1.27 -8.08 15.67
C ALA A 186 0.97 -6.74 14.98
N ARG A 187 1.13 -6.70 13.66
CA ARG A 187 0.80 -5.54 12.83
C ARG A 187 -0.17 -5.91 11.72
N LEU A 188 -0.80 -4.91 11.14
CA LEU A 188 -1.57 -5.08 9.92
C LEU A 188 -0.68 -4.85 8.69
N ILE A 189 -0.99 -5.56 7.62
CA ILE A 189 -0.53 -5.24 6.28
C ILE A 189 -1.73 -4.66 5.53
N LEU A 190 -1.62 -3.43 5.09
CA LEU A 190 -2.56 -2.80 4.17
C LEU A 190 -2.01 -2.98 2.76
N TYR A 191 -2.62 -3.88 2.00
CA TYR A 191 -2.25 -4.17 0.62
C TYR A 191 -3.16 -3.41 -0.32
N VAL A 192 -2.61 -2.37 -0.97
CA VAL A 192 -3.33 -1.57 -1.96
C VAL A 192 -3.32 -2.32 -3.28
N GLN A 193 -4.47 -2.90 -3.63
CA GLN A 193 -4.63 -3.68 -4.86
C GLN A 193 -4.71 -2.84 -6.11
N SER A 194 -5.44 -1.71 -6.05
CA SER A 194 -5.56 -0.78 -7.17
C SER A 194 -6.08 0.57 -6.71
N ALA A 195 -5.80 1.61 -7.51
CA ALA A 195 -6.32 2.93 -7.28
C ALA A 195 -6.57 3.61 -8.63
N TYR A 196 -7.78 4.14 -8.84
CA TYR A 196 -8.14 4.78 -10.11
C TYR A 196 -9.37 5.70 -9.95
N LEU A 197 -9.54 6.60 -10.91
CA LEU A 197 -10.69 7.49 -10.97
C LEU A 197 -11.93 6.80 -11.54
N LYS A 198 -13.08 7.25 -11.06
CA LYS A 198 -14.38 7.01 -11.68
C LYS A 198 -15.23 8.27 -11.64
N ASP A 199 -16.03 8.47 -12.66
CA ASP A 199 -16.96 9.61 -12.77
C ASP A 199 -18.15 9.49 -11.82
N VAL A 200 -18.41 8.30 -11.32
CA VAL A 200 -19.52 8.04 -10.41
C VAL A 200 -19.03 7.44 -9.10
N PRO A 201 -19.56 7.88 -7.94
CA PRO A 201 -19.32 7.17 -6.71
C PRO A 201 -19.87 5.76 -6.86
N MET A 202 -19.12 4.75 -6.39
CA MET A 202 -19.71 3.42 -6.26
C MET A 202 -20.98 3.54 -5.42
N ARG A 203 -22.09 2.99 -5.94
CA ARG A 203 -23.34 2.89 -5.19
C ARG A 203 -23.16 1.83 -4.07
N SER A 204 -22.44 2.21 -3.01
CA SER A 204 -22.53 1.45 -1.79
C SER A 204 -23.79 1.89 -1.06
N ARG A 205 -24.61 0.98 -0.60
CA ARG A 205 -25.65 1.32 0.35
C ARG A 205 -24.94 1.91 1.57
N ARG A 206 -25.36 3.10 2.02
CA ARG A 206 -24.76 3.78 3.19
C ARG A 206 -24.67 2.91 4.44
N THR A 207 -25.48 1.85 4.51
CA THR A 207 -25.53 0.86 5.57
C THR A 207 -24.30 -0.04 5.62
N ASP A 208 -23.55 -0.19 4.52
CA ASP A 208 -22.47 -1.19 4.43
C ASP A 208 -21.06 -0.57 4.64
N SER A 209 -21.00 0.68 5.13
CA SER A 209 -19.74 1.37 5.36
C SER A 209 -19.33 1.36 6.84
N THR A 210 -18.06 1.05 7.08
CA THR A 210 -17.46 0.99 8.42
C THR A 210 -16.26 1.96 8.49
N LEU A 211 -16.04 2.59 9.64
CA LEU A 211 -14.87 3.45 9.83
C LEU A 211 -13.57 2.64 9.71
N PHE A 212 -12.58 3.19 9.06
CA PHE A 212 -11.27 2.52 8.86
C PHE A 212 -10.67 2.00 10.17
N ALA A 213 -10.70 2.82 11.22
CA ALA A 213 -10.20 2.40 12.54
C ALA A 213 -10.97 1.20 13.12
N ALA A 214 -12.29 1.10 12.90
CA ALA A 214 -13.07 -0.04 13.35
C ALA A 214 -12.76 -1.31 12.55
N VAL A 215 -12.52 -1.18 11.23
CA VAL A 215 -12.05 -2.31 10.40
C VAL A 215 -10.69 -2.81 10.89
N CYS A 216 -9.74 -1.90 11.15
CA CYS A 216 -8.42 -2.25 11.67
C CYS A 216 -8.52 -2.96 13.04
N ALA A 217 -9.32 -2.42 13.97
CA ALA A 217 -9.52 -3.03 15.28
C ALA A 217 -10.10 -4.45 15.16
N LYS A 218 -11.14 -4.63 14.36
CA LYS A 218 -11.74 -5.95 14.09
C LYS A 218 -10.71 -6.95 13.52
N LYS A 219 -9.86 -6.52 12.58
CA LYS A 219 -8.81 -7.37 12.01
C LYS A 219 -7.72 -7.73 13.03
N MET A 220 -7.46 -6.87 13.99
CA MET A 220 -6.52 -7.15 15.08
C MET A 220 -7.12 -8.03 16.17
N GLY A 221 -8.45 -8.16 16.25
CA GLY A 221 -9.16 -8.87 17.31
C GLY A 221 -9.30 -8.03 18.58
N LEU A 222 -9.46 -6.71 18.41
CA LEU A 222 -9.65 -5.73 19.48
C LEU A 222 -11.12 -5.30 19.58
#